data_f2fd80be166fe0d8bfe4fd61dcb14356
#
_entry.id   f2fd80be166fe0d8bfe4fd61dcb14356
#
_cell.length_a   1.000
_cell.length_b   1.000
_cell.length_c   1.000
_cell.angle_alpha   90.00
_cell.angle_beta   90.00
_cell.angle_gamma   90.00
#
_symmetry.space_group_name_H-M   'P 1'
#
loop_
_entity.id
_entity.type
_entity.pdbx_description
1 polymer ?
#
loop_
_entity_poly.entity_id
_entity_poly.type
_entity_poly.pdbx_seq_one_letter_code
_entity_poly.pdbx_strand_id
1 'polypeptide(L)'
;NLKYRDNVVLSLHPHNDRGCGVSDAELGLLAGADRIEGTLFGNGERTGNVDIITVAMNMYSYGIDPQLDFSNMPHIREVYERLTRMQVNDRQPYAGNLVFSAFSGSHQDAIAKGMAWREEKKLNTWTVPYLPIDPVDVGRTYDSDVIRINSQSGKGGISYILKQNFSISVPEKMREEVGYAVKQVSDEEHKELSPQWVYEIFEDNYIHYTPYFQISECHFRQDDGIMAEATIQYGEKKTIVDANGNGRLDAISNTIKQYFGITYELSTYEEHALSHGSSSKAMAYVGITHDGKNYWGAGMDEDIIKASIHALVVAVNKLPEMTKDDNHQDDRLVSMLNYIQTNYQTVTLENMAEQFHLSEPYISKYIKDKSGKTFGEHVAHTRMKRAKTLLKNGNMTVENISYAVGYQNVEHFNRTFKKTF
;
A
#
# COMPACT_ATOMS: atom_id res chain seq x y z
N ASN A 1 -1.69 26.63 -52.10
CA ASN A 1 -1.16 27.37 -53.22
C ASN A 1 -1.48 28.88 -53.14
N LEU A 2 -1.07 29.55 -52.04
CA LEU A 2 -1.17 30.98 -51.91
C LEU A 2 -0.02 31.65 -52.67
N LYS A 3 -0.31 32.59 -53.59
CA LYS A 3 0.67 33.28 -54.44
C LYS A 3 1.67 34.13 -53.61
N TYR A 4 1.25 34.63 -52.45
CA TYR A 4 2.05 35.43 -51.54
C TYR A 4 1.99 34.84 -50.14
N ARG A 5 2.43 33.59 -49.95
CA ARG A 5 2.35 32.84 -48.71
C ARG A 5 2.98 33.58 -47.51
N ASP A 6 4.10 34.28 -47.76
CA ASP A 6 4.85 35.01 -46.72
C ASP A 6 4.13 36.25 -46.18
N ASN A 7 3.08 36.69 -46.87
CA ASN A 7 2.26 37.82 -46.42
C ASN A 7 0.97 37.40 -45.68
N VAL A 8 0.80 36.10 -45.39
CA VAL A 8 -0.40 35.56 -44.84
C VAL A 8 -0.06 34.71 -43.63
N VAL A 9 -0.70 34.94 -42.51
CA VAL A 9 -0.66 34.06 -41.35
C VAL A 9 -1.76 33.03 -41.49
N LEU A 10 -1.37 31.75 -41.62
CA LEU A 10 -2.31 30.63 -41.65
C LEU A 10 -2.52 30.09 -40.27
N SER A 11 -3.71 30.33 -39.71
CA SER A 11 -4.11 29.87 -38.37
C SER A 11 -5.07 28.69 -38.49
N LEU A 12 -4.85 27.64 -37.69
CA LEU A 12 -5.75 26.49 -37.61
C LEU A 12 -6.48 26.51 -36.27
N HIS A 13 -7.79 26.22 -36.28
CA HIS A 13 -8.67 26.13 -35.14
C HIS A 13 -9.41 24.78 -35.16
N PRO A 14 -8.74 23.65 -34.84
CA PRO A 14 -9.38 22.36 -34.85
C PRO A 14 -10.31 22.15 -33.67
N HIS A 15 -11.46 21.53 -33.92
CA HIS A 15 -12.29 20.91 -32.91
C HIS A 15 -11.94 19.44 -32.71
N ASN A 16 -12.31 18.87 -31.58
CA ASN A 16 -11.92 17.49 -31.23
C ASN A 16 -13.05 16.46 -31.42
N ASP A 17 -13.97 16.71 -32.34
CA ASP A 17 -15.21 15.92 -32.52
C ASP A 17 -14.94 14.43 -32.84
N ARG A 18 -13.81 14.12 -33.42
CA ARG A 18 -13.37 12.74 -33.73
C ARG A 18 -12.18 12.29 -32.87
N GLY A 19 -11.80 13.06 -31.85
CA GLY A 19 -10.61 12.78 -31.04
C GLY A 19 -9.28 13.04 -31.76
N CYS A 20 -9.27 13.74 -32.87
CA CYS A 20 -8.09 13.98 -33.74
C CYS A 20 -7.54 15.42 -33.60
N GLY A 21 -8.10 16.27 -32.72
CA GLY A 21 -7.75 17.69 -32.69
C GLY A 21 -6.27 17.96 -32.54
N VAL A 22 -5.56 17.20 -31.69
CA VAL A 22 -4.11 17.33 -31.47
C VAL A 22 -3.34 16.92 -32.73
N SER A 23 -3.65 15.76 -33.30
CA SER A 23 -2.97 15.29 -34.53
C SER A 23 -3.24 16.19 -35.74
N ASP A 24 -4.45 16.76 -35.88
CA ASP A 24 -4.79 17.72 -36.93
C ASP A 24 -3.95 18.99 -36.78
N ALA A 25 -3.76 19.48 -35.50
CA ALA A 25 -2.90 20.63 -35.25
C ALA A 25 -1.43 20.37 -35.58
N GLU A 26 -0.88 19.22 -35.16
CA GLU A 26 0.51 18.82 -35.46
C GLU A 26 0.75 18.67 -36.95
N LEU A 27 -0.12 17.96 -37.65
CA LEU A 27 -0.04 17.80 -39.11
C LEU A 27 -0.19 19.13 -39.82
N GLY A 28 -1.04 20.02 -39.31
CA GLY A 28 -1.22 21.36 -39.83
C GLY A 28 0.05 22.21 -39.73
N LEU A 29 0.76 22.16 -38.60
CA LEU A 29 2.06 22.83 -38.40
C LEU A 29 3.12 22.24 -39.36
N LEU A 30 3.17 20.92 -39.50
CA LEU A 30 4.07 20.26 -40.47
C LEU A 30 3.75 20.62 -41.91
N ALA A 31 2.48 20.87 -42.23
CA ALA A 31 2.05 21.32 -43.55
C ALA A 31 2.28 22.82 -43.81
N GLY A 32 2.80 23.56 -42.81
CA GLY A 32 3.18 24.95 -42.96
C GLY A 32 2.16 25.96 -42.40
N ALA A 33 1.31 25.57 -41.48
CA ALA A 33 0.55 26.52 -40.67
C ALA A 33 1.47 27.33 -39.76
N ASP A 34 1.13 28.59 -39.54
CA ASP A 34 1.92 29.51 -38.68
C ASP A 34 1.41 29.55 -37.23
N ARG A 35 0.16 29.19 -37.00
CA ARG A 35 -0.48 29.32 -35.70
C ARG A 35 -1.55 28.24 -35.49
N ILE A 36 -1.62 27.75 -34.25
CA ILE A 36 -2.72 26.91 -33.75
C ILE A 36 -3.55 27.72 -32.72
N GLU A 37 -4.86 27.67 -32.88
CA GLU A 37 -5.83 28.21 -31.91
C GLU A 37 -6.56 27.06 -31.24
N GLY A 38 -6.58 27.06 -29.92
CA GLY A 38 -7.22 26.05 -29.10
C GLY A 38 -7.50 26.58 -27.71
N THR A 39 -7.74 25.67 -26.78
CA THR A 39 -8.07 26.01 -25.40
C THR A 39 -7.27 25.19 -24.41
N LEU A 40 -7.17 25.67 -23.18
CA LEU A 40 -6.57 24.88 -22.09
C LEU A 40 -7.43 23.64 -21.84
N PHE A 41 -6.78 22.48 -21.82
CA PHE A 41 -7.41 21.16 -21.60
C PHE A 41 -8.53 20.81 -22.59
N GLY A 42 -8.54 21.45 -23.76
CA GLY A 42 -9.51 21.14 -24.81
C GLY A 42 -10.94 21.66 -24.53
N ASN A 43 -11.12 22.62 -23.63
CA ASN A 43 -12.43 23.19 -23.32
C ASN A 43 -13.10 23.78 -24.58
N GLY A 44 -14.42 23.64 -24.68
CA GLY A 44 -15.19 24.19 -25.81
C GLY A 44 -16.51 23.48 -26.04
N GLU A 45 -17.17 23.84 -27.13
CA GLU A 45 -18.45 23.24 -27.51
C GLU A 45 -18.28 21.77 -27.95
N ARG A 46 -19.32 20.98 -27.78
CA ARG A 46 -19.40 19.55 -28.14
C ARG A 46 -18.31 18.74 -27.45
N THR A 47 -17.32 18.21 -28.19
CA THR A 47 -16.17 17.46 -27.69
C THR A 47 -14.98 18.38 -27.34
N GLY A 48 -15.15 19.69 -27.50
CA GLY A 48 -14.15 20.69 -27.23
C GLY A 48 -13.27 21.06 -28.43
N ASN A 49 -12.34 21.96 -28.19
CA ASN A 49 -11.31 22.38 -29.13
C ASN A 49 -10.06 21.50 -28.98
N VAL A 50 -9.07 21.74 -29.83
CA VAL A 50 -7.74 21.18 -29.61
C VAL A 50 -7.18 21.66 -28.27
N ASP A 51 -6.61 20.73 -27.50
CA ASP A 51 -5.90 21.06 -26.27
C ASP A 51 -4.50 21.61 -26.60
N ILE A 52 -4.34 22.95 -26.42
CA ILE A 52 -3.06 23.61 -26.71
C ILE A 52 -1.94 23.19 -25.75
N ILE A 53 -2.26 22.74 -24.53
CA ILE A 53 -1.26 22.20 -23.60
C ILE A 53 -0.65 20.93 -24.18
N THR A 54 -1.51 20.01 -24.62
CA THR A 54 -1.03 18.76 -25.23
C THR A 54 -0.20 19.02 -26.50
N VAL A 55 -0.63 19.91 -27.38
CA VAL A 55 0.15 20.29 -28.60
C VAL A 55 1.51 20.87 -28.22
N ALA A 56 1.54 21.83 -27.29
CA ALA A 56 2.77 22.48 -26.86
C ALA A 56 3.73 21.50 -26.17
N MET A 57 3.24 20.63 -25.30
CA MET A 57 4.06 19.64 -24.62
C MET A 57 4.56 18.53 -25.56
N ASN A 58 3.80 18.19 -26.60
CA ASN A 58 4.27 17.32 -27.68
C ASN A 58 5.44 17.96 -28.43
N MET A 59 5.33 19.26 -28.77
CA MET A 59 6.45 20.02 -29.39
C MET A 59 7.68 19.98 -28.47
N TYR A 60 7.50 20.26 -27.16
CA TYR A 60 8.57 20.20 -26.18
C TYR A 60 9.24 18.83 -26.12
N SER A 61 8.47 17.75 -26.15
CA SER A 61 9.00 16.38 -26.16
C SER A 61 9.84 16.04 -27.40
N TYR A 62 9.61 16.75 -28.51
CA TYR A 62 10.44 16.70 -29.72
C TYR A 62 11.60 17.68 -29.72
N GLY A 63 11.82 18.41 -28.64
CA GLY A 63 12.89 19.41 -28.51
C GLY A 63 12.59 20.75 -29.17
N ILE A 64 11.32 21.04 -29.43
CA ILE A 64 10.86 22.32 -29.99
C ILE A 64 10.27 23.14 -28.85
N ASP A 65 10.87 24.32 -28.57
CA ASP A 65 10.35 25.22 -27.56
C ASP A 65 9.04 25.88 -28.04
N PRO A 66 7.90 25.60 -27.42
CA PRO A 66 6.62 26.21 -27.77
C PRO A 66 6.48 27.66 -27.31
N GLN A 67 7.48 28.20 -26.61
CA GLN A 67 7.50 29.53 -25.98
C GLN A 67 6.32 29.76 -25.02
N LEU A 68 5.88 28.69 -24.36
CA LEU A 68 4.84 28.67 -23.33
C LEU A 68 5.40 28.03 -22.07
N ASP A 69 5.04 28.59 -20.92
CA ASP A 69 5.50 28.09 -19.63
C ASP A 69 4.44 27.21 -18.96
N PHE A 70 4.73 25.92 -18.90
CA PHE A 70 3.93 24.92 -18.18
C PHE A 70 4.69 24.29 -17.01
N SER A 71 5.76 24.94 -16.54
CA SER A 71 6.59 24.43 -15.44
C SER A 71 5.85 24.29 -14.10
N ASN A 72 4.64 24.86 -13.98
CA ASN A 72 3.76 24.67 -12.83
C ASN A 72 2.35 24.23 -13.27
N MET A 73 2.28 23.07 -13.88
CA MET A 73 1.01 22.47 -14.36
C MET A 73 -0.04 22.29 -13.24
N PRO A 74 0.30 21.91 -12.00
CA PRO A 74 -0.66 21.85 -10.91
C PRO A 74 -1.40 23.17 -10.67
N HIS A 75 -0.69 24.30 -10.71
CA HIS A 75 -1.29 25.61 -10.54
C HIS A 75 -2.18 26.01 -11.73
N ILE A 76 -1.74 25.76 -12.96
CA ILE A 76 -2.54 26.03 -14.17
C ILE A 76 -3.86 25.25 -14.11
N ARG A 77 -3.79 23.99 -13.71
CA ARG A 77 -4.96 23.13 -13.50
C ARG A 77 -5.90 23.68 -12.42
N GLU A 78 -5.36 24.04 -11.25
CA GLU A 78 -6.13 24.62 -10.15
C GLU A 78 -6.89 25.87 -10.59
N VAL A 79 -6.19 26.81 -11.27
CA VAL A 79 -6.80 28.04 -11.80
C VAL A 79 -7.92 27.74 -12.79
N TYR A 80 -7.67 26.82 -13.74
CA TYR A 80 -8.66 26.40 -14.72
C TYR A 80 -9.90 25.80 -14.04
N GLU A 81 -9.73 24.83 -13.14
CA GLU A 81 -10.84 24.16 -12.45
C GLU A 81 -11.66 25.14 -11.58
N ARG A 82 -11.00 26.09 -10.93
CA ARG A 82 -11.65 27.13 -10.12
C ARG A 82 -12.47 28.12 -10.97
N LEU A 83 -11.95 28.53 -12.12
CA LEU A 83 -12.60 29.53 -12.96
C LEU A 83 -13.74 28.93 -13.80
N THR A 84 -13.53 27.75 -14.36
CA THR A 84 -14.48 27.11 -15.28
C THR A 84 -15.52 26.23 -14.54
N ARG A 85 -15.23 25.82 -13.29
CA ARG A 85 -15.99 24.80 -12.55
C ARG A 85 -15.98 23.42 -13.20
N MET A 86 -15.07 23.19 -14.13
CA MET A 86 -14.86 21.90 -14.80
C MET A 86 -13.59 21.25 -14.24
N GLN A 87 -13.63 19.94 -14.08
CA GLN A 87 -12.45 19.17 -13.65
C GLN A 87 -11.64 18.69 -14.84
N VAL A 88 -10.31 18.76 -14.72
CA VAL A 88 -9.39 18.15 -15.69
C VAL A 88 -9.41 16.63 -15.49
N ASN A 89 -9.53 15.90 -16.59
CA ASN A 89 -9.57 14.44 -16.55
C ASN A 89 -8.27 13.89 -15.96
N ASP A 90 -8.37 12.86 -15.10
CA ASP A 90 -7.20 12.23 -14.46
C ASP A 90 -6.19 11.62 -15.46
N ARG A 91 -6.62 11.33 -16.70
CA ARG A 91 -5.79 10.82 -17.79
C ARG A 91 -5.48 11.87 -18.84
N GLN A 92 -5.75 13.16 -18.56
CA GLN A 92 -5.37 14.24 -19.47
C GLN A 92 -3.86 14.25 -19.70
N PRO A 93 -3.37 14.20 -20.94
CA PRO A 93 -1.93 14.20 -21.22
C PRO A 93 -1.20 15.32 -20.45
N TYR A 94 -0.07 15.01 -19.86
CA TYR A 94 0.82 15.89 -19.09
C TYR A 94 0.23 16.50 -17.81
N ALA A 95 -1.09 16.62 -17.69
CA ALA A 95 -1.75 17.38 -16.60
C ALA A 95 -2.58 16.51 -15.64
N GLY A 96 -3.07 15.36 -16.09
CA GLY A 96 -3.93 14.49 -15.29
C GLY A 96 -3.22 13.89 -14.08
N ASN A 97 -3.98 13.52 -13.06
CA ASN A 97 -3.40 12.95 -11.83
C ASN A 97 -2.66 11.62 -12.07
N LEU A 98 -3.05 10.86 -13.09
CA LEU A 98 -2.55 9.50 -13.34
C LEU A 98 -1.45 9.43 -14.41
N VAL A 99 -1.08 10.55 -15.04
CA VAL A 99 -0.20 10.52 -16.24
C VAL A 99 1.26 10.16 -15.94
N PHE A 100 1.70 10.33 -14.69
CA PHE A 100 3.03 9.93 -14.23
C PHE A 100 2.97 8.73 -13.27
N SER A 101 1.90 7.95 -13.31
CA SER A 101 1.71 6.77 -12.48
C SER A 101 1.79 5.49 -13.32
N ALA A 102 2.39 4.45 -12.78
CA ALA A 102 2.41 3.13 -13.40
C ALA A 102 1.80 2.10 -12.45
N PHE A 103 0.88 1.28 -12.96
CA PHE A 103 0.17 0.27 -12.15
C PHE A 103 0.75 -1.13 -12.30
N SER A 104 1.35 -1.43 -13.46
CA SER A 104 1.99 -2.72 -13.71
C SER A 104 3.37 -2.78 -13.05
N GLY A 105 3.65 -3.85 -12.31
CA GLY A 105 4.96 -4.04 -11.67
C GLY A 105 6.13 -4.05 -12.65
N SER A 106 5.93 -4.54 -13.89
CA SER A 106 6.97 -4.49 -14.94
C SER A 106 7.25 -3.07 -15.42
N HIS A 107 6.22 -2.21 -15.51
CA HIS A 107 6.40 -0.80 -15.86
C HIS A 107 7.10 -0.04 -14.75
N GLN A 108 6.72 -0.28 -13.49
CA GLN A 108 7.35 0.34 -12.32
C GLN A 108 8.83 -0.03 -12.21
N ASP A 109 9.16 -1.32 -12.40
CA ASP A 109 10.55 -1.79 -12.41
C ASP A 109 11.36 -1.15 -13.55
N ALA A 110 10.78 -1.03 -14.75
CA ALA A 110 11.43 -0.38 -15.89
C ALA A 110 11.66 1.12 -15.63
N ILE A 111 10.69 1.84 -15.04
CA ILE A 111 10.84 3.25 -14.69
C ILE A 111 11.95 3.40 -13.62
N ALA A 112 11.92 2.59 -12.55
CA ALA A 112 12.90 2.65 -11.49
C ALA A 112 14.33 2.39 -12.01
N LYS A 113 14.50 1.40 -12.89
CA LYS A 113 15.78 1.10 -13.54
C LYS A 113 16.22 2.23 -14.47
N GLY A 114 15.28 2.82 -15.21
CA GLY A 114 15.56 3.96 -16.10
C GLY A 114 16.02 5.19 -15.32
N MET A 115 15.37 5.50 -14.19
CA MET A 115 15.77 6.59 -13.30
C MET A 115 17.17 6.37 -12.73
N ALA A 116 17.42 5.17 -12.16
CA ALA A 116 18.73 4.82 -11.59
C ALA A 116 19.84 4.87 -12.63
N TRP A 117 19.60 4.36 -13.83
CA TRP A 117 20.57 4.38 -14.93
C TRP A 117 20.87 5.81 -15.39
N ARG A 118 19.85 6.68 -15.52
CA ARG A 118 20.02 8.09 -15.87
C ARG A 118 20.87 8.82 -14.84
N GLU A 119 20.65 8.57 -13.55
CA GLU A 119 21.41 9.16 -12.45
C GLU A 119 22.87 8.67 -12.47
N GLU A 120 23.11 7.35 -12.58
CA GLU A 120 24.44 6.75 -12.65
C GLU A 120 25.26 7.32 -13.82
N LYS A 121 24.64 7.43 -15.00
CA LYS A 121 25.31 7.92 -16.22
C LYS A 121 25.32 9.44 -16.32
N LYS A 122 24.67 10.18 -15.41
CA LYS A 122 24.53 11.66 -15.44
C LYS A 122 24.01 12.17 -16.79
N LEU A 123 23.00 11.53 -17.34
CA LEU A 123 22.45 11.89 -18.64
C LEU A 123 21.63 13.17 -18.56
N ASN A 124 21.86 14.08 -19.50
CA ASN A 124 21.10 15.32 -19.65
C ASN A 124 19.81 15.16 -20.47
N THR A 125 19.65 13.99 -21.13
CA THR A 125 18.48 13.66 -21.95
C THR A 125 17.53 12.79 -21.16
N TRP A 126 16.22 12.97 -21.38
CA TRP A 126 15.20 12.13 -20.80
C TRP A 126 15.08 10.82 -21.57
N THR A 127 15.26 9.70 -20.89
CA THR A 127 15.26 8.36 -21.50
C THR A 127 14.55 7.32 -20.64
N VAL A 128 13.74 7.78 -19.67
CA VAL A 128 13.02 6.88 -18.76
C VAL A 128 11.85 6.22 -19.48
N PRO A 129 11.75 4.87 -19.50
CA PRO A 129 10.65 4.17 -20.14
C PRO A 129 9.28 4.59 -19.58
N TYR A 130 8.25 4.59 -20.43
CA TYR A 130 6.86 4.91 -20.10
C TYR A 130 6.57 6.35 -19.66
N LEU A 131 7.57 7.18 -19.48
CA LEU A 131 7.40 8.59 -19.14
C LEU A 131 7.89 9.45 -20.31
N PRO A 132 7.00 10.15 -21.02
CA PRO A 132 7.37 10.91 -22.23
C PRO A 132 8.25 12.13 -21.95
N ILE A 133 8.17 12.68 -20.76
CA ILE A 133 8.97 13.82 -20.27
C ILE A 133 9.39 13.60 -18.84
N ASP A 134 10.35 14.40 -18.33
CA ASP A 134 10.63 14.50 -16.91
C ASP A 134 9.43 15.16 -16.19
N PRO A 135 8.81 14.52 -15.20
CA PRO A 135 7.72 15.13 -14.44
C PRO A 135 8.08 16.48 -13.83
N VAL A 136 9.36 16.71 -13.52
CA VAL A 136 9.86 17.98 -12.97
C VAL A 136 9.66 19.14 -13.95
N ASP A 137 9.69 18.88 -15.26
CA ASP A 137 9.49 19.91 -16.31
C ASP A 137 8.10 20.56 -16.25
N VAL A 138 7.13 19.86 -15.65
CA VAL A 138 5.76 20.36 -15.44
C VAL A 138 5.44 20.60 -13.96
N GLY A 139 6.47 20.73 -13.11
CA GLY A 139 6.31 21.00 -11.68
C GLY A 139 5.74 19.84 -10.88
N ARG A 140 5.96 18.60 -11.36
CA ARG A 140 5.53 17.36 -10.69
C ARG A 140 6.73 16.48 -10.38
N THR A 141 6.52 15.48 -9.55
CA THR A 141 7.46 14.39 -9.33
C THR A 141 6.91 13.12 -9.96
N TYR A 142 7.77 12.15 -10.22
CA TYR A 142 7.27 10.80 -10.48
C TYR A 142 6.56 10.34 -9.21
N ASP A 143 5.26 10.17 -9.32
CA ASP A 143 4.41 9.80 -8.18
C ASP A 143 4.61 8.31 -7.87
N SER A 144 5.76 7.99 -7.25
CA SER A 144 5.93 6.71 -6.56
C SER A 144 4.85 6.53 -5.47
N ASP A 145 4.32 7.65 -4.97
CA ASP A 145 3.29 7.68 -3.93
C ASP A 145 1.86 7.40 -4.45
N VAL A 146 1.65 7.46 -5.76
CA VAL A 146 0.37 7.09 -6.40
C VAL A 146 0.43 5.68 -6.98
N ILE A 147 1.26 4.81 -6.44
CA ILE A 147 1.17 3.39 -6.74
C ILE A 147 -0.11 2.88 -6.07
N ARG A 148 -1.19 2.91 -6.83
CA ARG A 148 -2.47 2.33 -6.44
C ARG A 148 -2.42 0.86 -6.77
N ILE A 149 -2.47 0.02 -5.76
CA ILE A 149 -2.56 -1.42 -5.94
C ILE A 149 -4.00 -1.78 -6.28
N ASN A 150 -4.16 -2.35 -7.46
CA ASN A 150 -5.40 -2.99 -7.89
C ASN A 150 -5.15 -4.48 -8.13
N SER A 151 -6.20 -5.21 -8.48
CA SER A 151 -6.16 -6.66 -8.77
C SER A 151 -5.15 -7.07 -9.85
N GLN A 152 -4.63 -6.13 -10.66
CA GLN A 152 -3.64 -6.37 -11.72
C GLN A 152 -2.20 -6.07 -11.26
N SER A 153 -2.02 -5.52 -10.06
CA SER A 153 -0.68 -5.21 -9.52
C SER A 153 0.04 -6.49 -9.15
N GLY A 154 1.18 -6.74 -9.78
CA GLY A 154 1.99 -7.93 -9.49
C GLY A 154 2.78 -7.81 -8.18
N LYS A 155 3.31 -8.96 -7.70
CA LYS A 155 4.15 -9.09 -6.50
C LYS A 155 5.34 -8.09 -6.42
N GLY A 156 5.82 -7.61 -7.55
CA GLY A 156 6.88 -6.59 -7.61
C GLY A 156 6.42 -5.20 -7.18
N GLY A 157 5.21 -4.80 -7.52
CA GLY A 157 4.65 -3.49 -7.16
C GLY A 157 4.40 -3.35 -5.67
N ILE A 158 3.89 -4.39 -5.01
CA ILE A 158 3.63 -4.41 -3.57
C ILE A 158 4.94 -4.29 -2.78
N SER A 159 5.96 -5.07 -3.15
CA SER A 159 7.27 -5.01 -2.51
C SER A 159 7.95 -3.66 -2.72
N TYR A 160 7.77 -3.04 -3.87
CA TYR A 160 8.28 -1.71 -4.16
C TYR A 160 7.63 -0.64 -3.26
N ILE A 161 6.30 -0.67 -3.09
CA ILE A 161 5.58 0.24 -2.18
C ILE A 161 6.09 0.12 -0.75
N LEU A 162 6.17 -1.11 -0.23
CA LEU A 162 6.65 -1.35 1.13
C LEU A 162 8.08 -0.82 1.32
N LYS A 163 8.94 -0.98 0.30
CA LYS A 163 10.31 -0.48 0.34
C LYS A 163 10.39 1.03 0.29
N GLN A 164 9.68 1.68 -0.63
CA GLN A 164 9.79 3.12 -0.85
C GLN A 164 9.13 3.95 0.26
N ASN A 165 7.94 3.53 0.72
CA ASN A 165 7.18 4.33 1.69
C ASN A 165 7.48 3.98 3.15
N PHE A 166 7.95 2.75 3.40
CA PHE A 166 8.13 2.24 4.77
C PHE A 166 9.51 1.65 5.04
N SER A 167 10.42 1.70 4.06
CA SER A 167 11.77 1.10 4.13
C SER A 167 11.75 -0.42 4.40
N ILE A 168 10.66 -1.10 4.06
CA ILE A 168 10.46 -2.54 4.28
C ILE A 168 10.90 -3.32 3.04
N SER A 169 12.06 -3.97 3.13
CA SER A 169 12.62 -4.80 2.05
C SER A 169 12.19 -6.25 2.19
N VAL A 170 11.03 -6.60 1.63
CA VAL A 170 10.48 -7.98 1.70
C VAL A 170 11.40 -8.97 0.99
N PRO A 171 11.80 -10.10 1.64
CA PRO A 171 12.57 -11.17 1.04
C PRO A 171 11.97 -11.67 -0.28
N GLU A 172 12.80 -12.01 -1.26
CA GLU A 172 12.33 -12.41 -2.59
C GLU A 172 11.34 -13.57 -2.53
N LYS A 173 11.63 -14.58 -1.72
CA LYS A 173 10.80 -15.77 -1.54
C LYS A 173 9.46 -15.47 -0.84
N MET A 174 9.38 -14.40 -0.04
CA MET A 174 8.17 -13.98 0.68
C MET A 174 7.25 -13.11 -0.17
N ARG A 175 7.76 -12.46 -1.23
CA ARG A 175 7.00 -11.47 -2.05
C ARG A 175 5.74 -12.05 -2.66
N GLU A 176 5.74 -13.33 -2.97
CA GLU A 176 4.59 -14.00 -3.56
C GLU A 176 3.43 -14.10 -2.57
N GLU A 177 3.70 -14.54 -1.34
CA GLU A 177 2.69 -14.66 -0.29
C GLU A 177 2.14 -13.29 0.11
N VAL A 178 3.02 -12.28 0.31
CA VAL A 178 2.60 -10.90 0.57
C VAL A 178 1.76 -10.36 -0.58
N GLY A 179 2.14 -10.67 -1.82
CA GLY A 179 1.38 -10.31 -3.01
C GLY A 179 -0.03 -10.88 -3.02
N TYR A 180 -0.20 -12.14 -2.65
CA TYR A 180 -1.51 -12.78 -2.56
C TYR A 180 -2.36 -12.21 -1.43
N ALA A 181 -1.79 -11.97 -0.24
CA ALA A 181 -2.51 -11.40 0.89
C ALA A 181 -3.08 -10.00 0.56
N VAL A 182 -2.28 -9.14 -0.07
CA VAL A 182 -2.71 -7.80 -0.48
C VAL A 182 -3.74 -7.86 -1.61
N LYS A 183 -3.54 -8.76 -2.59
CA LYS A 183 -4.47 -8.94 -3.70
C LYS A 183 -5.83 -9.42 -3.22
N GLN A 184 -5.88 -10.37 -2.31
CA GLN A 184 -7.15 -10.86 -1.74
C GLN A 184 -7.99 -9.71 -1.16
N VAL A 185 -7.39 -8.83 -0.36
CA VAL A 185 -8.09 -7.67 0.20
C VAL A 185 -8.54 -6.69 -0.89
N SER A 186 -7.71 -6.47 -1.92
CA SER A 186 -8.10 -5.61 -3.06
C SER A 186 -9.28 -6.16 -3.85
N ASP A 187 -9.32 -7.47 -4.05
CA ASP A 187 -10.39 -8.15 -4.78
C ASP A 187 -11.70 -8.15 -3.96
N GLU A 188 -11.63 -8.36 -2.64
CA GLU A 188 -12.79 -8.33 -1.74
C GLU A 188 -13.41 -6.93 -1.61
N GLU A 189 -12.57 -5.91 -1.50
CA GLU A 189 -13.02 -4.52 -1.34
C GLU A 189 -13.40 -3.85 -2.68
N HIS A 190 -13.06 -4.45 -3.83
CA HIS A 190 -13.24 -3.87 -5.17
C HIS A 190 -12.68 -2.45 -5.30
N LYS A 191 -11.59 -2.14 -4.58
CA LYS A 191 -10.99 -0.81 -4.50
C LYS A 191 -9.47 -0.89 -4.70
N GLU A 192 -8.94 0.22 -5.17
CA GLU A 192 -7.51 0.45 -5.16
C GLU A 192 -7.02 0.67 -3.72
N LEU A 193 -5.91 0.01 -3.35
CA LEU A 193 -5.33 0.10 -2.02
C LEU A 193 -4.27 1.23 -1.98
N SER A 194 -4.34 2.07 -0.96
CA SER A 194 -3.30 3.06 -0.69
C SER A 194 -2.03 2.39 -0.16
N PRO A 195 -0.84 3.01 -0.28
CA PRO A 195 0.40 2.52 0.33
C PRO A 195 0.25 2.21 1.81
N GLN A 196 -0.44 3.06 2.54
CA GLN A 196 -0.70 2.87 3.97
C GLN A 196 -1.55 1.61 4.23
N TRP A 197 -2.53 1.33 3.38
CA TRP A 197 -3.36 0.13 3.53
C TRP A 197 -2.58 -1.15 3.22
N VAL A 198 -1.69 -1.10 2.22
CA VAL A 198 -0.75 -2.21 1.92
C VAL A 198 0.16 -2.50 3.12
N TYR A 199 0.67 -1.45 3.79
CA TYR A 199 1.45 -1.60 5.01
C TYR A 199 0.63 -2.22 6.15
N GLU A 200 -0.60 -1.76 6.37
CA GLU A 200 -1.50 -2.32 7.40
C GLU A 200 -1.79 -3.81 7.16
N ILE A 201 -2.04 -4.21 5.90
CA ILE A 201 -2.21 -5.62 5.54
C ILE A 201 -0.94 -6.42 5.84
N PHE A 202 0.23 -5.88 5.49
CA PHE A 202 1.50 -6.52 5.79
C PHE A 202 1.72 -6.63 7.31
N GLU A 203 1.49 -5.56 8.05
CA GLU A 203 1.63 -5.51 9.51
C GLU A 203 0.70 -6.51 10.21
N ASP A 204 -0.58 -6.55 9.84
CA ASP A 204 -1.58 -7.43 10.43
C ASP A 204 -1.29 -8.92 10.13
N ASN A 205 -0.76 -9.25 8.96
CA ASN A 205 -0.50 -10.63 8.56
C ASN A 205 0.87 -11.17 9.01
N TYR A 206 1.89 -10.31 9.16
CA TYR A 206 3.26 -10.77 9.33
C TYR A 206 3.96 -10.24 10.58
N ILE A 207 3.48 -9.13 11.18
CA ILE A 207 4.04 -8.56 12.39
C ILE A 207 3.09 -8.73 13.58
N HIS A 208 1.84 -8.30 13.45
CA HIS A 208 0.85 -8.32 14.52
C HIS A 208 -0.10 -9.51 14.43
N TYR A 209 0.37 -10.61 13.85
CA TYR A 209 -0.40 -11.86 13.84
C TYR A 209 -0.75 -12.27 15.27
N THR A 210 -2.03 -12.55 15.53
CA THR A 210 -2.49 -12.95 16.88
C THR A 210 -1.85 -14.27 17.29
N PRO A 211 -0.96 -14.29 18.28
CA PRO A 211 -0.20 -15.49 18.59
C PRO A 211 -1.01 -16.46 19.44
N TYR A 212 -0.91 -17.74 19.15
CA TYR A 212 -1.33 -18.82 20.04
C TYR A 212 -0.34 -18.95 21.21
N PHE A 213 0.95 -18.71 20.93
CA PHE A 213 1.98 -18.63 21.95
C PHE A 213 2.90 -17.45 21.70
N GLN A 214 3.61 -17.01 22.76
CA GLN A 214 4.64 -15.99 22.68
C GLN A 214 5.83 -16.35 23.56
N ILE A 215 6.99 -15.78 23.29
CA ILE A 215 8.17 -15.85 24.16
C ILE A 215 8.23 -14.55 24.95
N SER A 216 8.01 -14.63 26.27
CA SER A 216 7.98 -13.47 27.15
C SER A 216 9.36 -13.04 27.62
N GLU A 217 10.27 -13.99 27.81
CA GLU A 217 11.65 -13.76 28.25
C GLU A 217 12.57 -14.76 27.56
N CYS A 218 13.80 -14.34 27.31
CA CYS A 218 14.82 -15.18 26.69
C CYS A 218 16.22 -14.82 27.20
N HIS A 219 16.98 -15.82 27.62
CA HIS A 219 18.36 -15.68 28.05
C HIS A 219 19.28 -16.58 27.21
N PHE A 220 20.47 -16.08 26.89
CA PHE A 220 21.46 -16.84 26.12
C PHE A 220 22.71 -17.05 26.94
N ARG A 221 23.23 -18.27 26.91
CA ARG A 221 24.54 -18.63 27.46
C ARG A 221 25.41 -19.23 26.37
N GLN A 222 26.67 -18.93 26.39
CA GLN A 222 27.63 -19.46 25.44
C GLN A 222 28.49 -20.52 26.18
N ASP A 223 28.29 -21.77 25.78
CA ASP A 223 29.10 -22.91 26.22
C ASP A 223 29.69 -23.58 24.96
N ASP A 224 29.51 -24.86 24.78
CA ASP A 224 29.86 -25.59 23.54
C ASP A 224 28.71 -25.41 22.51
N GLY A 225 28.54 -24.18 22.03
CA GLY A 225 27.37 -23.70 21.24
C GLY A 225 26.64 -22.55 21.91
N ILE A 226 25.43 -22.25 21.47
CA ILE A 226 24.56 -21.26 22.12
C ILE A 226 23.38 -22.00 22.76
N MET A 227 23.29 -21.90 24.08
CA MET A 227 22.12 -22.35 24.83
C MET A 227 21.13 -21.19 24.98
N ALA A 228 19.90 -21.39 24.62
CA ALA A 228 18.78 -20.49 24.90
C ALA A 228 17.91 -21.06 26.02
N GLU A 229 17.58 -20.23 27.00
CA GLU A 229 16.53 -20.47 27.98
C GLU A 229 15.39 -19.52 27.67
N ALA A 230 14.25 -20.05 27.26
CA ALA A 230 13.09 -19.26 26.81
C ALA A 230 11.87 -19.52 27.69
N THR A 231 11.19 -18.47 28.12
CA THR A 231 9.89 -18.57 28.77
C THR A 231 8.80 -18.53 27.70
N ILE A 232 8.26 -19.69 27.38
CA ILE A 232 7.14 -19.85 26.44
C ILE A 232 5.83 -19.65 27.19
N GLN A 233 5.04 -18.68 26.75
CA GLN A 233 3.69 -18.44 27.26
C GLN A 233 2.68 -18.95 26.23
N TYR A 234 1.86 -19.92 26.64
CA TYR A 234 0.75 -20.50 25.88
C TYR A 234 -0.54 -20.38 26.72
N GLY A 235 -1.44 -19.51 26.29
CA GLY A 235 -2.57 -19.08 27.11
C GLY A 235 -2.13 -18.43 28.44
N GLU A 236 -2.63 -18.96 29.55
CA GLU A 236 -2.24 -18.50 30.90
C GLU A 236 -0.97 -19.20 31.45
N LYS A 237 -0.54 -20.28 30.78
CA LYS A 237 0.59 -21.11 31.23
C LYS A 237 1.91 -20.52 30.74
N LYS A 238 2.87 -20.36 31.66
CA LYS A 238 4.26 -20.02 31.37
C LYS A 238 5.14 -21.23 31.68
N THR A 239 6.01 -21.58 30.73
CA THR A 239 6.94 -22.72 30.89
C THR A 239 8.33 -22.28 30.43
N ILE A 240 9.34 -22.56 31.24
CA ILE A 240 10.74 -22.33 30.88
C ILE A 240 11.25 -23.59 30.15
N VAL A 241 11.85 -23.39 29.00
CA VAL A 241 12.44 -24.43 28.18
C VAL A 241 13.83 -24.02 27.73
N ASP A 242 14.77 -24.92 27.81
CA ASP A 242 16.15 -24.71 27.37
C ASP A 242 16.51 -25.65 26.23
N ALA A 243 17.26 -25.15 25.26
CA ALA A 243 17.80 -25.93 24.16
C ALA A 243 19.09 -25.30 23.60
N ASN A 244 19.92 -26.14 23.02
CA ASN A 244 21.14 -25.74 22.33
C ASN A 244 20.88 -25.51 20.84
N GLY A 245 21.67 -24.64 20.23
CA GLY A 245 21.67 -24.38 18.79
C GLY A 245 23.01 -23.85 18.30
N ASN A 246 23.17 -23.86 16.97
CA ASN A 246 24.37 -23.30 16.32
C ASN A 246 24.43 -21.77 16.39
N GLY A 247 23.28 -21.12 16.64
CA GLY A 247 23.12 -19.68 16.78
C GLY A 247 21.91 -19.35 17.66
N ARG A 248 21.73 -18.07 18.02
CA ARG A 248 20.66 -17.64 18.93
C ARG A 248 19.27 -17.99 18.40
N LEU A 249 19.01 -17.72 17.11
CA LEU A 249 17.72 -18.02 16.49
C LEU A 249 17.47 -19.52 16.39
N ASP A 250 18.50 -20.32 16.09
CA ASP A 250 18.43 -21.77 16.04
C ASP A 250 18.17 -22.37 17.43
N ALA A 251 18.83 -21.87 18.48
CA ALA A 251 18.59 -22.29 19.86
C ALA A 251 17.12 -22.02 20.28
N ILE A 252 16.59 -20.83 19.99
CA ILE A 252 15.16 -20.50 20.23
C ILE A 252 14.23 -21.40 19.39
N SER A 253 14.56 -21.65 18.13
CA SER A 253 13.79 -22.58 17.30
C SER A 253 13.73 -23.96 17.93
N ASN A 254 14.82 -24.44 18.52
CA ASN A 254 14.89 -25.73 19.19
C ASN A 254 14.11 -25.77 20.51
N THR A 255 14.04 -24.65 21.28
CA THR A 255 13.15 -24.59 22.46
C THR A 255 11.68 -24.72 22.04
N ILE A 256 11.27 -24.06 20.95
CA ILE A 256 9.89 -24.12 20.43
C ILE A 256 9.57 -25.56 19.96
N LYS A 257 10.45 -26.16 19.15
CA LYS A 257 10.30 -27.53 18.66
C LYS A 257 10.17 -28.55 19.82
N GLN A 258 11.01 -28.39 20.84
CA GLN A 258 10.98 -29.26 22.03
C GLN A 258 9.69 -29.09 22.82
N TYR A 259 9.22 -27.85 23.03
CA TYR A 259 8.02 -27.57 23.82
C TYR A 259 6.74 -28.11 23.17
N PHE A 260 6.58 -27.88 21.86
CA PHE A 260 5.38 -28.28 21.12
C PHE A 260 5.47 -29.66 20.48
N GLY A 261 6.65 -30.29 20.45
CA GLY A 261 6.85 -31.56 19.75
C GLY A 261 6.68 -31.46 18.23
N ILE A 262 6.92 -30.28 17.63
CA ILE A 262 6.75 -30.00 16.20
C ILE A 262 8.10 -30.01 15.48
N THR A 263 8.04 -30.25 14.17
CA THR A 263 9.22 -30.24 13.31
C THR A 263 9.03 -29.25 12.17
N TYR A 264 10.01 -28.40 11.94
CA TYR A 264 10.08 -27.50 10.79
C TYR A 264 11.56 -27.16 10.53
N GLU A 265 11.84 -26.64 9.36
CA GLU A 265 13.17 -26.17 8.98
C GLU A 265 13.16 -24.65 8.82
N LEU A 266 14.20 -23.98 9.33
CA LEU A 266 14.46 -22.56 9.05
C LEU A 266 14.96 -22.44 7.61
N SER A 267 14.12 -21.95 6.71
CA SER A 267 14.42 -21.90 5.27
C SER A 267 14.99 -20.55 4.82
N THR A 268 14.67 -19.49 5.55
CA THR A 268 15.15 -18.14 5.22
C THR A 268 15.23 -17.30 6.49
N TYR A 269 16.29 -16.51 6.57
CA TYR A 269 16.47 -15.46 7.56
C TYR A 269 17.11 -14.25 6.90
N GLU A 270 16.46 -13.10 6.97
CA GLU A 270 16.96 -11.83 6.47
C GLU A 270 16.63 -10.72 7.46
N GLU A 271 17.48 -9.70 7.53
CA GLU A 271 17.32 -8.56 8.41
C GLU A 271 17.83 -7.26 7.77
N HIS A 272 17.27 -6.14 8.14
CA HIS A 272 17.76 -4.81 7.77
C HIS A 272 17.29 -3.74 8.74
N ALA A 273 17.99 -2.60 8.75
CA ALA A 273 17.59 -1.43 9.50
C ALA A 273 16.52 -0.63 8.74
N LEU A 274 15.51 -0.13 9.43
CA LEU A 274 14.43 0.69 8.84
C LEU A 274 14.83 2.16 8.65
N SER A 275 15.84 2.63 9.39
CA SER A 275 16.37 3.99 9.29
C SER A 275 17.87 4.01 9.59
N HIS A 276 18.50 5.17 9.41
CA HIS A 276 19.92 5.35 9.76
C HIS A 276 20.04 5.86 11.20
N GLY A 277 21.03 5.37 11.93
CA GLY A 277 21.38 5.80 13.29
C GLY A 277 21.30 4.71 14.34
N SER A 278 21.81 4.99 15.55
CA SER A 278 21.93 4.01 16.64
C SER A 278 20.61 3.66 17.31
N SER A 279 19.56 4.43 17.10
CA SER A 279 18.19 4.18 17.57
C SER A 279 17.26 3.67 16.47
N SER A 280 17.81 3.17 15.36
CA SER A 280 17.04 2.61 14.27
C SER A 280 16.39 1.30 14.69
N LYS A 281 15.10 1.13 14.40
CA LYS A 281 14.46 -0.18 14.50
C LYS A 281 14.98 -1.11 13.41
N ALA A 282 15.18 -2.37 13.77
CA ALA A 282 15.50 -3.44 12.84
C ALA A 282 14.22 -4.19 12.45
N MET A 283 14.17 -4.60 11.20
CA MET A 283 13.17 -5.52 10.66
C MET A 283 13.84 -6.86 10.41
N ALA A 284 13.28 -7.93 10.95
CA ALA A 284 13.70 -9.30 10.69
C ALA A 284 12.59 -10.08 10.00
N TYR A 285 12.96 -11.00 9.12
CA TYR A 285 12.06 -11.93 8.44
C TYR A 285 12.52 -13.35 8.68
N VAL A 286 11.60 -14.21 9.02
CA VAL A 286 11.85 -15.64 9.19
C VAL A 286 10.88 -16.42 8.31
N GLY A 287 11.44 -17.25 7.44
CA GLY A 287 10.71 -18.26 6.69
C GLY A 287 11.00 -19.64 7.25
N ILE A 288 9.97 -20.42 7.53
CA ILE A 288 10.07 -21.82 7.93
C ILE A 288 9.37 -22.70 6.90
N THR A 289 9.89 -23.90 6.71
CA THR A 289 9.27 -24.93 5.87
C THR A 289 8.76 -26.07 6.74
N HIS A 290 7.48 -26.39 6.59
CA HIS A 290 6.83 -27.52 7.26
C HIS A 290 5.91 -28.24 6.28
N ASP A 291 6.03 -29.56 6.16
CA ASP A 291 5.29 -30.40 5.20
C ASP A 291 5.33 -29.87 3.75
N GLY A 292 6.50 -29.34 3.33
CA GLY A 292 6.72 -28.80 1.98
C GLY A 292 6.08 -27.44 1.71
N LYS A 293 5.47 -26.80 2.72
CA LYS A 293 4.92 -25.45 2.65
C LYS A 293 5.77 -24.46 3.41
N ASN A 294 5.83 -23.24 2.92
CA ASN A 294 6.53 -22.14 3.59
C ASN A 294 5.56 -21.31 4.42
N TYR A 295 6.02 -20.88 5.59
CA TYR A 295 5.29 -19.99 6.50
C TYR A 295 6.23 -18.85 6.88
N TRP A 296 5.72 -17.63 6.83
CA TRP A 296 6.51 -16.44 7.01
C TRP A 296 6.05 -15.61 8.21
N GLY A 297 7.01 -15.08 8.93
CA GLY A 297 6.81 -14.05 9.94
C GLY A 297 7.79 -12.91 9.77
N ALA A 298 7.42 -11.75 10.26
CA ALA A 298 8.27 -10.58 10.36
C ALA A 298 8.22 -10.03 11.79
N GLY A 299 9.29 -9.37 12.21
CA GLY A 299 9.38 -8.76 13.54
C GLY A 299 10.11 -7.44 13.45
N MET A 300 9.70 -6.49 14.30
CA MET A 300 10.28 -5.15 14.36
C MET A 300 10.59 -4.80 15.80
N ASP A 301 11.85 -4.51 16.10
CA ASP A 301 12.31 -4.07 17.43
C ASP A 301 13.60 -3.25 17.28
N GLU A 302 13.98 -2.50 18.32
CA GLU A 302 15.29 -1.86 18.41
C GLU A 302 16.43 -2.91 18.58
N ASP A 303 16.10 -4.05 19.22
CA ASP A 303 16.98 -5.21 19.34
C ASP A 303 16.69 -6.21 18.22
N ILE A 304 17.68 -6.43 17.35
CA ILE A 304 17.58 -7.36 16.22
C ILE A 304 17.26 -8.80 16.66
N ILE A 305 17.72 -9.22 17.83
CA ILE A 305 17.43 -10.56 18.35
C ILE A 305 15.96 -10.68 18.74
N LYS A 306 15.40 -9.65 19.36
CA LYS A 306 13.96 -9.61 19.68
C LYS A 306 13.12 -9.57 18.42
N ALA A 307 13.50 -8.76 17.43
CA ALA A 307 12.84 -8.73 16.12
C ALA A 307 12.85 -10.13 15.47
N SER A 308 13.99 -10.83 15.50
CA SER A 308 14.15 -12.17 14.94
C SER A 308 13.32 -13.22 15.66
N ILE A 309 13.29 -13.18 17.00
CA ILE A 309 12.46 -14.08 17.83
C ILE A 309 10.99 -13.84 17.51
N HIS A 310 10.57 -12.59 17.44
CA HIS A 310 9.20 -12.24 17.10
C HIS A 310 8.81 -12.76 15.71
N ALA A 311 9.68 -12.55 14.70
CA ALA A 311 9.46 -13.09 13.35
C ALA A 311 9.30 -14.62 13.36
N LEU A 312 10.14 -15.34 14.10
CA LEU A 312 10.05 -16.79 14.24
C LEU A 312 8.75 -17.22 14.91
N VAL A 313 8.36 -16.56 16.01
CA VAL A 313 7.11 -16.83 16.73
C VAL A 313 5.91 -16.63 15.81
N VAL A 314 5.87 -15.57 15.02
CA VAL A 314 4.79 -15.33 14.05
C VAL A 314 4.76 -16.45 12.99
N ALA A 315 5.91 -16.84 12.43
CA ALA A 315 5.97 -17.90 11.43
C ALA A 315 5.44 -19.25 11.99
N VAL A 316 5.87 -19.61 13.20
CA VAL A 316 5.46 -20.86 13.86
C VAL A 316 3.98 -20.85 14.26
N ASN A 317 3.44 -19.72 14.72
CA ASN A 317 2.01 -19.58 15.05
C ASN A 317 1.08 -19.80 13.83
N LYS A 318 1.60 -19.75 12.61
CA LYS A 318 0.85 -20.05 11.38
C LYS A 318 0.84 -21.55 11.01
N LEU A 319 1.56 -22.38 11.73
CA LEU A 319 1.58 -23.82 11.45
C LEU A 319 0.22 -24.47 11.76
N PRO A 320 -0.21 -25.46 10.96
CA PRO A 320 -1.48 -26.16 11.17
C PRO A 320 -1.62 -26.78 12.57
N GLU A 321 -0.52 -27.26 13.15
CA GLU A 321 -0.50 -27.85 14.49
C GLU A 321 -0.84 -26.84 15.57
N MET A 322 -0.40 -25.58 15.39
CA MET A 322 -0.70 -24.49 16.33
C MET A 322 -2.15 -24.06 16.25
N THR A 323 -2.79 -24.26 15.09
CA THR A 323 -4.19 -23.92 14.84
C THR A 323 -5.17 -25.07 15.12
N LYS A 324 -4.68 -26.31 15.35
CA LYS A 324 -5.53 -27.50 15.49
C LYS A 324 -6.10 -27.74 16.88
N ASP A 325 -5.50 -27.25 17.96
CA ASP A 325 -5.94 -27.56 19.34
C ASP A 325 -7.20 -26.83 19.81
N ASP A 326 -7.75 -25.90 19.00
CA ASP A 326 -9.02 -25.21 19.25
C ASP A 326 -10.04 -25.37 18.10
N ASN A 327 -10.05 -26.56 17.46
CA ASN A 327 -10.83 -26.89 16.27
C ASN A 327 -12.34 -26.87 16.52
N HIS A 328 -12.95 -25.77 16.53
CA HIS A 328 -14.30 -25.32 16.12
C HIS A 328 -14.70 -23.98 16.75
N GLN A 329 -14.03 -23.54 17.82
CA GLN A 329 -14.38 -22.30 18.49
C GLN A 329 -13.59 -21.08 18.01
N ASP A 330 -12.29 -21.23 17.67
CA ASP A 330 -11.47 -20.07 17.26
C ASP A 330 -11.63 -19.67 15.81
N ASP A 331 -11.86 -20.61 14.88
CA ASP A 331 -12.23 -20.29 13.49
C ASP A 331 -13.50 -19.44 13.43
N ARG A 332 -14.43 -19.66 14.35
CA ARG A 332 -15.66 -18.88 14.46
C ARG A 332 -15.39 -17.47 14.99
N LEU A 333 -14.51 -17.32 15.98
CA LEU A 333 -14.11 -16.01 16.51
C LEU A 333 -13.39 -15.19 15.42
N VAL A 334 -12.42 -15.78 14.75
CA VAL A 334 -11.68 -15.15 13.66
C VAL A 334 -12.64 -14.72 12.56
N SER A 335 -13.56 -15.57 12.14
CA SER A 335 -14.59 -15.25 11.15
C SER A 335 -15.49 -14.09 11.62
N MET A 336 -15.89 -14.08 12.90
CA MET A 336 -16.69 -12.99 13.48
C MET A 336 -15.92 -11.68 13.54
N LEU A 337 -14.64 -11.71 13.93
CA LEU A 337 -13.81 -10.50 13.99
C LEU A 337 -13.50 -9.97 12.58
N ASN A 338 -13.25 -10.82 11.62
CA ASN A 338 -13.10 -10.45 10.21
C ASN A 338 -14.40 -9.83 9.66
N TYR A 339 -15.56 -10.38 9.99
CA TYR A 339 -16.85 -9.81 9.62
C TYR A 339 -17.03 -8.40 10.20
N ILE A 340 -16.63 -8.18 11.46
CA ILE A 340 -16.63 -6.84 12.10
C ILE A 340 -15.67 -5.91 11.35
N GLN A 341 -14.48 -6.37 10.98
CA GLN A 341 -13.49 -5.55 10.28
C GLN A 341 -13.93 -5.16 8.87
N THR A 342 -14.57 -6.07 8.16
CA THR A 342 -15.08 -5.83 6.81
C THR A 342 -16.31 -4.94 6.81
N ASN A 343 -17.24 -5.15 7.76
CA ASN A 343 -18.54 -4.48 7.80
C ASN A 343 -18.64 -3.39 8.87
N TYR A 344 -17.50 -2.87 9.37
CA TYR A 344 -17.43 -1.97 10.53
C TYR A 344 -18.37 -0.75 10.47
N GLN A 345 -18.70 -0.26 9.27
CA GLN A 345 -19.57 0.90 9.09
C GLN A 345 -21.02 0.62 9.52
N THR A 346 -21.53 -0.58 9.22
CA THR A 346 -22.94 -0.95 9.34
C THR A 346 -23.19 -2.15 10.22
N VAL A 347 -22.13 -2.82 10.71
CA VAL A 347 -22.27 -4.06 11.49
C VAL A 347 -23.07 -3.86 12.78
N THR A 348 -24.03 -4.74 13.01
CA THR A 348 -24.83 -4.87 14.23
C THR A 348 -24.77 -6.30 14.74
N LEU A 349 -25.18 -6.54 15.99
CA LEU A 349 -25.32 -7.91 16.50
C LEU A 349 -26.37 -8.70 15.72
N GLU A 350 -27.42 -8.03 15.27
CA GLU A 350 -28.49 -8.63 14.45
C GLU A 350 -27.95 -9.16 13.13
N ASN A 351 -27.20 -8.34 12.35
CA ASN A 351 -26.58 -8.79 11.10
C ASN A 351 -25.60 -9.93 11.31
N MET A 352 -24.87 -9.92 12.43
CA MET A 352 -23.99 -11.03 12.78
C MET A 352 -24.76 -12.29 13.17
N ALA A 353 -25.89 -12.14 13.87
CA ALA A 353 -26.76 -13.25 14.23
C ALA A 353 -27.30 -13.97 12.98
N GLU A 354 -27.73 -13.20 11.99
CA GLU A 354 -28.17 -13.72 10.68
C GLU A 354 -27.02 -14.40 9.92
N GLN A 355 -25.86 -13.72 9.81
CA GLN A 355 -24.71 -14.22 9.06
C GLN A 355 -24.14 -15.52 9.64
N PHE A 356 -24.07 -15.64 10.96
CA PHE A 356 -23.49 -16.81 11.63
C PHE A 356 -24.51 -17.84 12.10
N HIS A 357 -25.81 -17.61 11.84
CA HIS A 357 -26.92 -18.45 12.27
C HIS A 357 -26.91 -18.73 13.78
N LEU A 358 -26.68 -17.66 14.58
CA LEU A 358 -26.59 -17.69 16.03
C LEU A 358 -27.46 -16.60 16.65
N SER A 359 -27.71 -16.70 17.97
CA SER A 359 -28.44 -15.62 18.66
C SER A 359 -27.51 -14.48 19.04
N GLU A 360 -28.01 -13.24 19.03
CA GLU A 360 -27.25 -12.06 19.46
C GLU A 360 -26.64 -12.18 20.86
N PRO A 361 -27.36 -12.70 21.90
CA PRO A 361 -26.78 -12.89 23.23
C PRO A 361 -25.61 -13.87 23.23
N TYR A 362 -25.69 -14.92 22.40
CA TYR A 362 -24.60 -15.89 22.27
C TYR A 362 -23.37 -15.24 21.66
N ILE A 363 -23.53 -14.53 20.52
CA ILE A 363 -22.42 -13.83 19.83
C ILE A 363 -21.73 -12.82 20.77
N SER A 364 -22.55 -11.99 21.45
CA SER A 364 -22.03 -10.98 22.38
C SER A 364 -21.21 -11.59 23.50
N LYS A 365 -21.71 -12.66 24.11
CA LYS A 365 -21.02 -13.40 25.16
C LYS A 365 -19.78 -14.10 24.62
N TYR A 366 -19.91 -14.80 23.48
CA TYR A 366 -18.84 -15.57 22.87
C TYR A 366 -17.63 -14.68 22.49
N ILE A 367 -17.87 -13.55 21.82
CA ILE A 367 -16.81 -12.59 21.47
C ILE A 367 -16.12 -12.09 22.75
N LYS A 368 -16.88 -11.71 23.78
CA LYS A 368 -16.32 -11.21 25.03
C LYS A 368 -15.50 -12.26 25.76
N ASP A 369 -16.02 -13.48 25.89
CA ASP A 369 -15.37 -14.57 26.62
C ASP A 369 -14.08 -15.01 25.90
N LYS A 370 -14.05 -14.99 24.57
CA LYS A 370 -12.93 -15.46 23.77
C LYS A 370 -11.89 -14.38 23.45
N SER A 371 -12.30 -13.13 23.22
CA SER A 371 -11.38 -12.03 22.86
C SER A 371 -11.04 -11.10 24.02
N GLY A 372 -11.72 -11.22 25.16
CA GLY A 372 -11.59 -10.30 26.32
C GLY A 372 -12.24 -8.93 26.09
N LYS A 373 -12.73 -8.63 24.88
CA LYS A 373 -13.38 -7.36 24.51
C LYS A 373 -14.82 -7.62 24.06
N THR A 374 -15.69 -6.65 24.32
CA THR A 374 -17.07 -6.72 23.84
C THR A 374 -17.14 -6.48 22.33
N PHE A 375 -18.24 -6.92 21.70
CA PHE A 375 -18.55 -6.61 20.29
C PHE A 375 -18.44 -5.09 20.01
N GLY A 376 -19.05 -4.25 20.87
CA GLY A 376 -18.99 -2.80 20.71
C GLY A 376 -17.58 -2.22 20.81
N GLU A 377 -16.70 -2.80 21.65
CA GLU A 377 -15.29 -2.39 21.73
C GLU A 377 -14.50 -2.77 20.46
N HIS A 378 -14.76 -3.93 19.85
CA HIS A 378 -14.15 -4.30 18.58
C HIS A 378 -14.59 -3.38 17.44
N VAL A 379 -15.89 -3.11 17.33
CA VAL A 379 -16.44 -2.18 16.34
C VAL A 379 -15.87 -0.77 16.52
N ALA A 380 -15.88 -0.26 17.76
CA ALA A 380 -15.34 1.07 18.05
C ALA A 380 -13.85 1.16 17.74
N HIS A 381 -13.07 0.16 18.08
CA HIS A 381 -11.64 0.11 17.79
C HIS A 381 -11.36 0.15 16.28
N THR A 382 -12.07 -0.67 15.50
CA THR A 382 -11.93 -0.70 14.03
C THR A 382 -12.33 0.65 13.41
N ARG A 383 -13.45 1.24 13.83
CA ARG A 383 -13.89 2.56 13.38
C ARG A 383 -12.89 3.66 13.70
N MET A 384 -12.30 3.65 14.90
CA MET A 384 -11.31 4.63 15.33
C MET A 384 -9.98 4.48 14.58
N LYS A 385 -9.53 3.25 14.34
CA LYS A 385 -8.35 2.97 13.49
C LYS A 385 -8.54 3.55 12.08
N ARG A 386 -9.69 3.32 11.46
CA ARG A 386 -10.05 3.86 10.13
C ARG A 386 -10.17 5.40 10.15
N ALA A 387 -10.81 5.97 11.17
CA ALA A 387 -10.91 7.42 11.32
C ALA A 387 -9.55 8.10 11.43
N LYS A 388 -8.62 7.52 12.18
CA LYS A 388 -7.23 8.03 12.29
C LYS A 388 -6.54 8.08 10.94
N THR A 389 -6.70 7.06 10.10
CA THR A 389 -6.16 7.01 8.75
C THR A 389 -6.78 8.11 7.86
N LEU A 390 -8.10 8.27 7.90
CA LEU A 390 -8.79 9.32 7.12
C LEU A 390 -8.41 10.74 7.56
N LEU A 391 -8.20 10.96 8.87
CA LEU A 391 -7.75 12.24 9.40
C LEU A 391 -6.33 12.59 8.95
N LYS A 392 -5.43 11.62 8.90
CA LYS A 392 -4.05 11.81 8.42
C LYS A 392 -4.00 12.18 6.94
N ASN A 393 -4.93 11.66 6.14
CA ASN A 393 -5.00 11.93 4.69
C ASN A 393 -5.52 13.35 4.35
N GLY A 394 -6.06 14.09 5.32
CA GLY A 394 -6.38 15.52 5.21
C GLY A 394 -7.49 15.93 4.23
N ASN A 395 -8.13 15.00 3.54
CA ASN A 395 -9.07 15.27 2.44
C ASN A 395 -10.54 15.39 2.84
N MET A 396 -10.86 15.20 4.12
CA MET A 396 -12.26 15.17 4.61
C MET A 396 -12.40 15.97 5.89
N THR A 397 -13.58 16.58 6.10
CA THR A 397 -13.91 17.20 7.38
C THR A 397 -14.13 16.14 8.46
N VAL A 398 -13.92 16.49 9.74
CA VAL A 398 -14.15 15.57 10.87
C VAL A 398 -15.58 15.03 10.87
N GLU A 399 -16.54 15.84 10.46
CA GLU A 399 -17.94 15.45 10.33
C GLU A 399 -18.12 14.37 9.26
N ASN A 400 -17.57 14.57 8.07
CA ASN A 400 -17.62 13.58 6.99
C ASN A 400 -16.91 12.28 7.35
N ILE A 401 -15.77 12.37 8.07
CA ILE A 401 -15.06 11.20 8.58
C ILE A 401 -15.92 10.43 9.58
N SER A 402 -16.61 11.12 10.49
CA SER A 402 -17.48 10.45 11.47
C SER A 402 -18.56 9.62 10.80
N TYR A 403 -19.22 10.16 9.78
CA TYR A 403 -20.21 9.41 8.99
C TYR A 403 -19.59 8.29 8.16
N ALA A 404 -18.43 8.54 7.54
CA ALA A 404 -17.73 7.56 6.73
C ALA A 404 -17.26 6.33 7.52
N VAL A 405 -17.00 6.48 8.82
CA VAL A 405 -16.65 5.33 9.68
C VAL A 405 -17.86 4.76 10.45
N GLY A 406 -19.08 5.18 10.14
CA GLY A 406 -20.30 4.59 10.64
C GLY A 406 -20.85 5.19 11.96
N TYR A 407 -20.46 6.42 12.31
CA TYR A 407 -21.09 7.16 13.41
C TYR A 407 -22.22 8.05 12.87
N GLN A 408 -23.36 8.02 13.52
CA GLN A 408 -24.48 8.90 13.20
C GLN A 408 -24.45 10.22 13.96
N ASN A 409 -23.57 10.33 14.98
CA ASN A 409 -23.44 11.50 15.83
C ASN A 409 -21.96 11.87 16.00
N VAL A 410 -21.60 13.07 15.52
CA VAL A 410 -20.25 13.61 15.53
C VAL A 410 -19.70 13.83 16.95
N GLU A 411 -20.56 14.20 17.91
CA GLU A 411 -20.12 14.40 19.31
C GLU A 411 -19.75 13.06 19.96
N HIS A 412 -20.51 12.00 19.66
CA HIS A 412 -20.18 10.65 20.14
C HIS A 412 -18.87 10.16 19.52
N PHE A 413 -18.69 10.38 18.21
CA PHE A 413 -17.42 10.12 17.53
C PHE A 413 -16.25 10.84 18.20
N ASN A 414 -16.35 12.16 18.41
CA ASN A 414 -15.29 12.96 19.02
C ASN A 414 -14.91 12.47 20.42
N ARG A 415 -15.90 12.12 21.25
CA ARG A 415 -15.65 11.55 22.58
C ARG A 415 -14.92 10.21 22.51
N THR A 416 -15.36 9.33 21.62
CA THR A 416 -14.75 8.02 21.44
C THR A 416 -13.33 8.14 20.90
N PHE A 417 -13.11 9.03 19.93
CA PHE A 417 -11.80 9.26 19.34
C PHE A 417 -10.78 9.77 20.37
N LYS A 418 -11.14 10.77 21.19
CA LYS A 418 -10.31 11.29 22.28
C LYS A 418 -10.03 10.27 23.40
N LYS A 419 -10.91 9.30 23.57
CA LYS A 419 -10.72 8.22 24.56
C LYS A 419 -9.77 7.14 24.03
N THR A 420 -9.70 6.96 22.71
CA THR A 420 -8.91 5.90 22.07
C THR A 420 -7.48 6.34 21.77
N PHE A 421 -7.27 7.60 21.47
CA PHE A 421 -6.00 8.23 21.10
C PHE A 421 -5.69 9.46 21.96
#